data_4885a58bf9d6362c2d4364294607aed1
#
_entry.id   4885a58bf9d6362c2d4364294607aed1
#
_cell.length_a   1.000
_cell.length_b   1.000
_cell.length_c   1.000
_cell.angle_alpha   90.00
_cell.angle_beta   90.00
_cell.angle_gamma   90.00
#
_symmetry.space_group_name_H-M   'P 1'
#
loop_
_entity.id
_entity.type
_entity.pdbx_description
1 polymer ?
#
loop_
_entity_poly.entity_id
_entity_poly.type
_entity_poly.pdbx_seq_one_letter_code
_entity_poly.pdbx_strand_id
1 'polypeptide(L)'
;MTILVTGGAGYIGSHTVVELLNTGNDVVILDNLSNSCVAALQRVEQITGKTVTFYQGDILNRAFLQKLFNDHDIKSVIHFAGLKAVGESVEQPLRYYENNVTGTIVLCEVMAEFNVKNLVFSSSATVYGDPASLPITEDFPTGATNPYGQSKLMVEHILSDLYHSDNSWNIACLRYFNPVGAHHSGLIGEDPNDIPNNLMPFITQVAVGKREQLSVFGSDYDTVDGTGVRDYIHVVDLAVGHLRALDKLQTQCGLVTYNLGTGQGYSVLEMVTAFEKASGTQIKYQLVDRRPGDIAACYANPNKAQQELGWQASHAIDDMAQSSWHWQSSNPNGYKA
;
A
#
# COMPACT_ATOMS: atom_id res chain seq x y z
N MET A 1 -14.25 17.56 4.23
CA MET A 1 -13.00 17.72 5.05
C MET A 1 -11.83 17.71 4.09
N THR A 2 -10.85 18.61 4.27
CA THR A 2 -9.64 18.62 3.41
C THR A 2 -8.59 17.65 3.93
N ILE A 3 -8.18 16.70 3.10
CA ILE A 3 -7.24 15.63 3.44
C ILE A 3 -6.00 15.76 2.56
N LEU A 4 -4.82 15.82 3.18
CA LEU A 4 -3.57 15.69 2.46
C LEU A 4 -3.25 14.21 2.24
N VAL A 5 -3.02 13.83 1.00
CA VAL A 5 -2.58 12.48 0.62
C VAL A 5 -1.17 12.57 0.05
N THR A 6 -0.16 12.15 0.81
CA THR A 6 1.20 12.07 0.31
C THR A 6 1.40 10.73 -0.41
N GLY A 7 2.07 10.73 -1.55
CA GLY A 7 2.16 9.55 -2.42
C GLY A 7 0.83 9.22 -3.13
N GLY A 8 -0.04 10.24 -3.31
CA GLY A 8 -1.38 10.07 -3.83
C GLY A 8 -1.46 9.76 -5.33
N ALA A 9 -0.40 9.94 -6.10
CA ALA A 9 -0.32 9.52 -7.50
C ALA A 9 0.14 8.07 -7.67
N GLY A 10 0.57 7.41 -6.58
CA GLY A 10 0.97 6.00 -6.57
C GLY A 10 -0.21 5.04 -6.66
N TYR A 11 0.08 3.73 -6.71
CA TYR A 11 -0.91 2.67 -6.87
C TYR A 11 -2.01 2.71 -5.79
N ILE A 12 -1.65 2.56 -4.51
CA ILE A 12 -2.64 2.58 -3.41
C ILE A 12 -3.22 3.98 -3.23
N GLY A 13 -2.37 5.01 -3.36
CA GLY A 13 -2.77 6.41 -3.20
C GLY A 13 -3.86 6.83 -4.17
N SER A 14 -3.72 6.54 -5.47
CA SER A 14 -4.71 6.91 -6.50
C SER A 14 -6.07 6.23 -6.28
N HIS A 15 -6.10 4.96 -5.88
CA HIS A 15 -7.34 4.26 -5.53
C HIS A 15 -7.98 4.86 -4.28
N THR A 16 -7.17 5.21 -3.26
CA THR A 16 -7.69 5.87 -2.05
C THR A 16 -8.23 7.27 -2.36
N VAL A 17 -7.59 8.03 -3.26
CA VAL A 17 -8.09 9.34 -3.72
C VAL A 17 -9.46 9.21 -4.40
N VAL A 18 -9.68 8.16 -5.23
CA VAL A 18 -11.01 7.90 -5.82
C VAL A 18 -12.07 7.74 -4.72
N GLU A 19 -11.82 6.91 -3.72
CA GLU A 19 -12.77 6.65 -2.64
C GLU A 19 -13.02 7.90 -1.77
N LEU A 20 -11.97 8.68 -1.47
CA LEU A 20 -12.11 9.95 -0.75
C LEU A 20 -12.97 10.96 -1.50
N LEU A 21 -12.74 11.12 -2.79
CA LEU A 21 -13.52 12.02 -3.62
C LEU A 21 -14.98 11.55 -3.72
N ASN A 22 -15.23 10.25 -3.91
CA ASN A 22 -16.59 9.69 -3.98
C ASN A 22 -17.38 9.92 -2.69
N THR A 23 -16.71 9.92 -1.54
CA THR A 23 -17.34 10.21 -0.23
C THR A 23 -17.43 11.71 0.10
N GLY A 24 -17.10 12.60 -0.86
CA GLY A 24 -17.29 14.05 -0.71
C GLY A 24 -16.20 14.77 0.07
N ASN A 25 -15.04 14.18 0.22
CA ASN A 25 -13.88 14.85 0.80
C ASN A 25 -13.16 15.71 -0.24
N ASP A 26 -12.55 16.81 0.22
CA ASP A 26 -11.59 17.57 -0.56
C ASP A 26 -10.21 16.96 -0.39
N VAL A 27 -9.48 16.77 -1.49
CA VAL A 27 -8.18 16.09 -1.46
C VAL A 27 -7.10 16.99 -2.03
N VAL A 28 -6.02 17.14 -1.26
CA VAL A 28 -4.76 17.73 -1.70
C VAL A 28 -3.74 16.61 -1.82
N ILE A 29 -3.09 16.49 -2.96
CA ILE A 29 -2.13 15.42 -3.26
C ILE A 29 -0.73 16.00 -3.31
N LEU A 30 0.19 15.36 -2.59
CA LEU A 30 1.63 15.60 -2.68
C LEU A 30 2.34 14.33 -3.15
N ASP A 31 3.06 14.41 -4.27
CA ASP A 31 3.83 13.29 -4.81
C ASP A 31 5.06 13.81 -5.55
N ASN A 32 6.21 13.18 -5.40
CA ASN A 32 7.43 13.56 -6.11
C ASN A 32 7.57 12.87 -7.47
N LEU A 33 6.64 11.96 -7.80
CA LEU A 33 6.59 11.18 -9.04
C LEU A 33 7.81 10.25 -9.25
N SER A 34 8.54 9.90 -8.20
CA SER A 34 9.69 9.01 -8.31
C SER A 34 9.29 7.58 -8.74
N ASN A 35 8.11 7.10 -8.33
CA ASN A 35 7.57 5.79 -8.72
C ASN A 35 6.05 5.86 -8.97
N SER A 36 5.61 6.94 -9.58
CA SER A 36 4.21 7.21 -9.90
C SER A 36 4.10 8.01 -11.20
N CYS A 37 2.88 8.29 -11.65
CA CYS A 37 2.64 9.03 -12.88
C CYS A 37 1.45 9.99 -12.73
N VAL A 38 1.59 11.22 -13.22
CA VAL A 38 0.49 12.21 -13.24
C VAL A 38 -0.74 11.70 -14.00
N ALA A 39 -0.54 10.82 -14.99
CA ALA A 39 -1.67 10.22 -15.72
C ALA A 39 -2.63 9.44 -14.80
N ALA A 40 -2.14 8.89 -13.68
CA ALA A 40 -3.02 8.26 -12.68
C ALA A 40 -4.03 9.27 -12.12
N LEU A 41 -3.60 10.49 -11.82
CA LEU A 41 -4.47 11.55 -11.29
C LEU A 41 -5.48 12.05 -12.33
N GLN A 42 -5.06 12.19 -13.59
CA GLN A 42 -5.98 12.53 -14.68
C GLN A 42 -7.08 11.47 -14.84
N ARG A 43 -6.74 10.20 -14.67
CA ARG A 43 -7.71 9.10 -14.71
C ARG A 43 -8.59 9.04 -13.45
N VAL A 44 -8.08 9.44 -12.29
CA VAL A 44 -8.90 9.66 -11.07
C VAL A 44 -9.97 10.72 -11.33
N GLU A 45 -9.61 11.84 -11.99
CA GLU A 45 -10.58 12.87 -12.40
C GLU A 45 -11.64 12.34 -13.38
N GLN A 46 -11.23 11.49 -14.33
CA GLN A 46 -12.16 10.83 -15.26
C GLN A 46 -13.13 9.88 -14.54
N ILE A 47 -12.66 9.13 -13.55
CA ILE A 47 -13.47 8.19 -12.78
C ILE A 47 -14.50 8.94 -11.91
N THR A 48 -14.05 9.99 -11.24
CA THR A 48 -14.84 10.67 -10.20
C THR A 48 -15.64 11.86 -10.72
N GLY A 49 -15.29 12.39 -11.89
CA GLY A 49 -15.82 13.66 -12.40
C GLY A 49 -15.41 14.89 -11.57
N LYS A 50 -14.41 14.74 -10.68
CA LYS A 50 -13.94 15.80 -9.78
C LYS A 50 -12.48 16.12 -10.05
N THR A 51 -12.12 17.40 -9.94
CA THR A 51 -10.74 17.87 -10.07
C THR A 51 -9.94 17.53 -8.81
N VAL A 52 -8.67 17.19 -8.96
CA VAL A 52 -7.74 16.99 -7.86
C VAL A 52 -6.78 18.17 -7.73
N THR A 53 -6.51 18.59 -6.51
CA THR A 53 -5.44 19.56 -6.23
C THR A 53 -4.13 18.81 -6.06
N PHE A 54 -3.21 18.97 -7.02
CA PHE A 54 -1.95 18.23 -7.06
C PHE A 54 -0.74 19.17 -6.95
N TYR A 55 0.19 18.79 -6.09
CA TYR A 55 1.48 19.41 -5.92
C TYR A 55 2.60 18.39 -6.17
N GLN A 56 3.45 18.67 -7.16
CA GLN A 56 4.66 17.89 -7.32
C GLN A 56 5.73 18.39 -6.36
N GLY A 57 6.08 17.57 -5.36
CA GLY A 57 7.05 17.94 -4.32
C GLY A 57 7.46 16.75 -3.47
N ASP A 58 8.48 16.95 -2.65
CA ASP A 58 9.06 15.93 -1.80
C ASP A 58 8.74 16.17 -0.33
N ILE A 59 8.43 15.09 0.42
CA ILE A 59 8.16 15.14 1.87
C ILE A 59 9.39 15.56 2.68
N LEU A 60 10.59 15.43 2.15
CA LEU A 60 11.82 15.92 2.76
C LEU A 60 11.94 17.45 2.71
N ASN A 61 11.16 18.11 1.85
CA ASN A 61 11.21 19.57 1.71
C ASN A 61 10.26 20.28 2.68
N ARG A 62 10.77 20.59 3.88
CA ARG A 62 10.01 21.26 4.95
C ARG A 62 9.33 22.55 4.48
N ALA A 63 10.06 23.43 3.80
CA ALA A 63 9.53 24.72 3.36
C ALA A 63 8.37 24.53 2.37
N PHE A 64 8.43 23.52 1.52
CA PHE A 64 7.36 23.18 0.60
C PHE A 64 6.12 22.65 1.35
N LEU A 65 6.31 21.77 2.33
CA LEU A 65 5.23 21.29 3.19
C LEU A 65 4.56 22.44 3.97
N GLN A 66 5.36 23.33 4.60
CA GLN A 66 4.84 24.51 5.32
C GLN A 66 3.98 25.38 4.39
N LYS A 67 4.43 25.63 3.16
CA LYS A 67 3.64 26.37 2.16
C LYS A 67 2.32 25.66 1.87
N LEU A 68 2.34 24.34 1.64
CA LEU A 68 1.15 23.54 1.34
C LEU A 68 0.13 23.59 2.49
N PHE A 69 0.59 23.43 3.75
CA PHE A 69 -0.29 23.53 4.92
C PHE A 69 -0.83 24.95 5.15
N ASN A 70 -0.07 25.99 4.77
CA ASN A 70 -0.54 27.38 4.82
C ASN A 70 -1.59 27.69 3.74
N ASP A 71 -1.45 27.12 2.55
CA ASP A 71 -2.34 27.38 1.42
C ASP A 71 -3.68 26.60 1.55
N HIS A 72 -3.74 25.55 2.38
CA HIS A 72 -4.91 24.67 2.52
C HIS A 72 -5.25 24.41 3.99
N ASP A 73 -6.55 24.43 4.31
CA ASP A 73 -7.07 24.10 5.65
C ASP A 73 -7.12 22.57 5.87
N ILE A 74 -5.92 21.93 5.88
CA ILE A 74 -5.77 20.49 6.03
C ILE A 74 -6.22 20.07 7.44
N LYS A 75 -7.04 19.01 7.52
CA LYS A 75 -7.57 18.46 8.77
C LYS A 75 -7.00 17.10 9.14
N SER A 76 -6.57 16.33 8.14
CA SER A 76 -6.01 15.00 8.32
C SER A 76 -5.01 14.71 7.22
N VAL A 77 -4.08 13.79 7.49
CA VAL A 77 -3.09 13.32 6.52
C VAL A 77 -3.20 11.81 6.35
N ILE A 78 -3.19 11.35 5.09
CA ILE A 78 -2.91 9.94 4.76
C ILE A 78 -1.52 9.90 4.14
N HIS A 79 -0.62 9.16 4.77
CA HIS A 79 0.79 9.14 4.42
C HIS A 79 1.17 7.84 3.71
N PHE A 80 1.15 7.85 2.36
CA PHE A 80 1.63 6.75 1.51
C PHE A 80 3.06 6.95 1.02
N ALA A 81 3.53 8.20 0.93
CA ALA A 81 4.85 8.49 0.39
C ALA A 81 5.93 7.67 1.09
N GLY A 82 6.65 6.85 0.32
CA GLY A 82 7.68 5.98 0.85
C GLY A 82 8.21 5.02 -0.22
N LEU A 83 9.49 4.72 -0.17
CA LEU A 83 10.12 3.69 -0.98
C LEU A 83 9.68 2.32 -0.45
N LYS A 84 9.37 1.35 -1.35
CA LYS A 84 8.72 0.09 -0.97
C LYS A 84 9.41 -1.19 -1.47
N ALA A 85 10.46 -1.07 -2.26
CA ALA A 85 11.13 -2.20 -2.88
C ALA A 85 12.09 -2.89 -1.88
N VAL A 86 11.74 -4.11 -1.43
CA VAL A 86 12.52 -4.86 -0.43
C VAL A 86 13.96 -5.09 -0.91
N GLY A 87 14.15 -5.56 -2.16
CA GLY A 87 15.48 -5.82 -2.72
C GLY A 87 16.34 -4.56 -2.78
N GLU A 88 15.80 -3.46 -3.33
CA GLU A 88 16.48 -2.16 -3.38
C GLU A 88 16.86 -1.65 -1.99
N SER A 89 16.01 -1.89 -0.99
CA SER A 89 16.30 -1.46 0.39
C SER A 89 17.56 -2.10 0.97
N VAL A 90 17.86 -3.34 0.58
CA VAL A 90 19.08 -4.04 1.00
C VAL A 90 20.32 -3.44 0.33
N GLU A 91 20.18 -3.03 -0.94
CA GLU A 91 21.27 -2.42 -1.71
C GLU A 91 21.50 -0.96 -1.33
N GLN A 92 20.42 -0.21 -0.99
CA GLN A 92 20.44 1.23 -0.71
C GLN A 92 19.76 1.59 0.62
N PRO A 93 20.18 1.04 1.77
CA PRO A 93 19.46 1.19 3.04
C PRO A 93 19.37 2.66 3.50
N LEU A 94 20.40 3.45 3.32
CA LEU A 94 20.41 4.86 3.76
C LEU A 94 19.36 5.69 3.01
N ARG A 95 19.18 5.44 1.71
CA ARG A 95 18.13 6.09 0.90
C ARG A 95 16.74 5.77 1.45
N TYR A 96 16.51 4.53 1.91
CA TYR A 96 15.25 4.12 2.53
C TYR A 96 15.01 4.79 3.87
N TYR A 97 16.03 4.87 4.72
CA TYR A 97 15.88 5.56 6.00
C TYR A 97 15.71 7.07 5.82
N GLU A 98 16.47 7.70 4.93
CA GLU A 98 16.30 9.13 4.63
C GLU A 98 14.87 9.42 4.13
N ASN A 99 14.42 8.71 3.10
CA ASN A 99 13.11 8.96 2.52
C ASN A 99 11.96 8.59 3.47
N ASN A 100 11.96 7.37 4.02
CA ASN A 100 10.83 6.86 4.77
C ASN A 100 10.79 7.37 6.21
N VAL A 101 11.94 7.43 6.88
CA VAL A 101 12.00 7.84 8.29
C VAL A 101 12.13 9.35 8.41
N THR A 102 13.17 9.96 7.81
CA THR A 102 13.36 11.40 7.89
C THR A 102 12.20 12.16 7.24
N GLY A 103 11.71 11.71 6.08
CA GLY A 103 10.54 12.32 5.42
C GLY A 103 9.29 12.30 6.30
N THR A 104 9.03 11.21 7.03
CA THR A 104 7.90 11.15 7.97
C THR A 104 8.11 12.07 9.18
N ILE A 105 9.34 12.17 9.71
CA ILE A 105 9.65 13.11 10.79
C ILE A 105 9.36 14.55 10.34
N VAL A 106 9.86 14.96 9.18
CA VAL A 106 9.63 16.31 8.63
C VAL A 106 8.13 16.58 8.45
N LEU A 107 7.38 15.60 7.93
CA LEU A 107 5.93 15.72 7.80
C LEU A 107 5.24 15.92 9.16
N CYS A 108 5.57 15.10 10.16
CA CYS A 108 4.98 15.19 11.51
C CYS A 108 5.32 16.52 12.20
N GLU A 109 6.54 17.02 12.03
CA GLU A 109 6.94 18.34 12.55
C GLU A 109 6.09 19.45 11.95
N VAL A 110 5.91 19.46 10.62
CA VAL A 110 5.06 20.46 9.96
C VAL A 110 3.59 20.29 10.37
N MET A 111 3.08 19.07 10.45
CA MET A 111 1.73 18.80 10.96
C MET A 111 1.53 19.41 12.38
N ALA A 112 2.51 19.24 13.27
CA ALA A 112 2.48 19.82 14.62
C ALA A 112 2.48 21.35 14.60
N GLU A 113 3.29 21.99 13.75
CA GLU A 113 3.33 23.45 13.58
C GLU A 113 1.95 24.02 13.19
N PHE A 114 1.22 23.32 12.34
CA PHE A 114 -0.11 23.72 11.88
C PHE A 114 -1.26 23.15 12.71
N ASN A 115 -0.96 22.48 13.84
CA ASN A 115 -1.92 21.84 14.74
C ASN A 115 -2.82 20.79 14.03
N VAL A 116 -2.29 20.12 13.02
CA VAL A 116 -2.93 18.98 12.32
C VAL A 116 -2.41 17.70 12.94
N LYS A 117 -3.24 16.98 13.71
CA LYS A 117 -2.82 15.85 14.54
C LYS A 117 -3.52 14.53 14.19
N ASN A 118 -4.19 14.47 13.05
CA ASN A 118 -4.86 13.27 12.55
C ASN A 118 -4.03 12.65 11.41
N LEU A 119 -3.45 11.47 11.65
CA LEU A 119 -2.54 10.80 10.72
C LEU A 119 -2.95 9.34 10.49
N VAL A 120 -3.18 8.96 9.24
CA VAL A 120 -3.21 7.56 8.81
C VAL A 120 -1.87 7.23 8.18
N PHE A 121 -1.14 6.30 8.77
CA PHE A 121 0.19 5.88 8.30
C PHE A 121 0.14 4.55 7.58
N SER A 122 0.71 4.52 6.37
CA SER A 122 0.95 3.33 5.56
C SER A 122 2.09 2.51 6.16
N SER A 123 1.76 1.57 7.06
CA SER A 123 2.70 0.56 7.54
C SER A 123 2.64 -0.70 6.68
N SER A 124 3.25 -1.78 7.10
CA SER A 124 3.38 -3.01 6.32
C SER A 124 3.43 -4.24 7.22
N ALA A 125 2.90 -5.36 6.76
CA ALA A 125 3.09 -6.66 7.41
C ALA A 125 4.57 -7.08 7.53
N THR A 126 5.47 -6.48 6.75
CA THR A 126 6.91 -6.73 6.87
C THR A 126 7.52 -6.34 8.22
N VAL A 127 6.80 -5.54 9.03
CA VAL A 127 7.21 -5.21 10.40
C VAL A 127 7.20 -6.42 11.34
N TYR A 128 6.42 -7.46 11.02
CA TYR A 128 6.36 -8.71 11.82
C TYR A 128 7.56 -9.62 11.58
N GLY A 129 8.28 -9.46 10.45
CA GLY A 129 9.38 -10.35 10.08
C GLY A 129 8.91 -11.77 9.84
N ASP A 130 9.48 -12.73 10.58
CA ASP A 130 9.12 -14.15 10.55
C ASP A 130 8.21 -14.48 11.74
N PRO A 131 6.88 -14.56 11.55
CA PRO A 131 5.93 -14.75 12.65
C PRO A 131 5.97 -16.18 13.16
N ALA A 132 5.89 -16.34 14.49
CA ALA A 132 5.94 -17.64 15.16
C ALA A 132 4.70 -18.52 14.89
N SER A 133 3.58 -17.92 14.48
CA SER A 133 2.33 -18.62 14.16
C SER A 133 1.44 -17.79 13.22
N LEU A 134 0.38 -18.39 12.72
CA LEU A 134 -0.60 -17.80 11.82
C LEU A 134 -2.03 -18.10 12.32
N PRO A 135 -3.01 -17.24 12.08
CA PRO A 135 -2.92 -15.90 11.44
C PRO A 135 -2.29 -14.84 12.36
N ILE A 136 -1.69 -13.79 11.77
CA ILE A 136 -0.97 -12.73 12.49
C ILE A 136 -1.96 -11.72 13.07
N THR A 137 -1.89 -11.48 14.38
CA THR A 137 -2.61 -10.41 15.09
C THR A 137 -1.71 -9.20 15.34
N GLU A 138 -2.30 -8.03 15.68
CA GLU A 138 -1.55 -6.78 15.85
C GLU A 138 -0.64 -6.76 17.09
N ASP A 139 -0.85 -7.63 18.05
CA ASP A 139 -0.06 -7.83 19.27
C ASP A 139 1.14 -8.75 19.08
N PHE A 140 1.33 -9.35 17.89
CA PHE A 140 2.52 -10.15 17.61
C PHE A 140 3.79 -9.31 17.74
N PRO A 141 4.89 -9.92 18.22
CA PRO A 141 6.20 -9.26 18.22
C PRO A 141 6.57 -8.73 16.85
N THR A 142 7.16 -7.55 16.82
CA THR A 142 7.68 -6.94 15.60
C THR A 142 9.19 -7.10 15.53
N GLY A 143 9.73 -7.39 14.34
CA GLY A 143 11.15 -7.61 14.12
C GLY A 143 11.43 -7.72 12.62
N ALA A 144 11.50 -6.59 11.92
CA ALA A 144 11.68 -6.57 10.48
C ALA A 144 13.02 -7.20 10.04
N THR A 145 12.99 -7.95 8.93
CA THR A 145 14.16 -8.70 8.41
C THR A 145 14.90 -7.98 7.28
N ASN A 146 14.42 -6.81 6.87
CA ASN A 146 15.02 -6.01 5.79
C ASN A 146 14.88 -4.51 6.06
N PRO A 147 15.69 -3.64 5.41
CA PRO A 147 15.68 -2.19 5.67
C PRO A 147 14.35 -1.50 5.34
N TYR A 148 13.59 -1.97 4.34
CA TYR A 148 12.25 -1.44 4.08
C TYR A 148 11.31 -1.68 5.28
N GLY A 149 11.18 -2.93 5.71
CA GLY A 149 10.38 -3.28 6.89
C GLY A 149 10.86 -2.56 8.15
N GLN A 150 12.20 -2.46 8.32
CA GLN A 150 12.81 -1.74 9.43
C GLN A 150 12.46 -0.24 9.40
N SER A 151 12.44 0.39 8.22
CA SER A 151 12.03 1.80 8.10
C SER A 151 10.58 2.02 8.52
N LYS A 152 9.66 1.09 8.16
CA LYS A 152 8.26 1.14 8.59
C LYS A 152 8.12 0.95 10.10
N LEU A 153 8.85 0.00 10.68
CA LEU A 153 8.85 -0.26 12.12
C LEU A 153 9.42 0.92 12.91
N MET A 154 10.51 1.54 12.46
CA MET A 154 11.05 2.74 13.06
C MET A 154 10.03 3.88 13.08
N VAL A 155 9.29 4.08 11.99
CA VAL A 155 8.23 5.09 11.94
C VAL A 155 7.11 4.75 12.94
N GLU A 156 6.67 3.49 13.06
CA GLU A 156 5.66 3.12 14.09
C GLU A 156 6.15 3.48 15.50
N HIS A 157 7.44 3.24 15.83
CA HIS A 157 8.02 3.63 17.12
C HIS A 157 8.04 5.16 17.30
N ILE A 158 8.48 5.90 16.27
CA ILE A 158 8.48 7.38 16.29
C ILE A 158 7.07 7.93 16.51
N LEU A 159 6.07 7.38 15.83
CA LEU A 159 4.68 7.79 15.99
C LEU A 159 4.12 7.44 17.39
N SER A 160 4.58 6.33 17.97
CA SER A 160 4.27 5.99 19.36
C SER A 160 4.86 6.99 20.33
N ASP A 161 6.13 7.36 20.19
CA ASP A 161 6.78 8.36 21.02
C ASP A 161 6.13 9.75 20.86
N LEU A 162 5.75 10.10 19.62
CA LEU A 162 5.04 11.34 19.32
C LEU A 162 3.69 11.41 20.07
N TYR A 163 2.91 10.33 20.02
CA TYR A 163 1.64 10.23 20.76
C TYR A 163 1.86 10.31 22.28
N HIS A 164 2.90 9.64 22.82
CA HIS A 164 3.20 9.71 24.25
C HIS A 164 3.66 11.11 24.70
N SER A 165 4.34 11.85 23.83
CA SER A 165 4.75 13.22 24.12
C SER A 165 3.58 14.21 24.10
N ASP A 166 2.54 13.93 23.29
CA ASP A 166 1.36 14.75 23.12
C ASP A 166 0.14 13.89 22.77
N ASN A 167 -0.66 13.56 23.77
CA ASN A 167 -1.84 12.69 23.62
C ASN A 167 -3.00 13.31 22.81
N SER A 168 -2.85 14.50 22.27
CA SER A 168 -3.83 15.07 21.33
C SER A 168 -3.69 14.56 19.92
N TRP A 169 -2.63 13.80 19.58
CA TRP A 169 -2.50 13.11 18.32
C TRP A 169 -3.48 11.94 18.21
N ASN A 170 -4.02 11.76 17.01
CA ASN A 170 -4.81 10.60 16.62
C ASN A 170 -4.11 9.95 15.43
N ILE A 171 -3.59 8.76 15.62
CA ILE A 171 -2.73 8.08 14.65
C ILE A 171 -3.24 6.66 14.41
N ALA A 172 -3.45 6.30 13.16
CA ALA A 172 -3.77 4.94 12.76
C ALA A 172 -2.61 4.36 11.92
N CYS A 173 -1.90 3.36 12.46
CA CYS A 173 -0.91 2.59 11.73
C CYS A 173 -1.61 1.42 11.04
N LEU A 174 -1.62 1.41 9.69
CA LEU A 174 -2.25 0.36 8.91
C LEU A 174 -1.18 -0.57 8.35
N ARG A 175 -1.12 -1.81 8.85
CA ARG A 175 -0.18 -2.85 8.41
C ARG A 175 -0.79 -3.60 7.25
N TYR A 176 -0.39 -3.26 6.03
CA TYR A 176 -0.90 -3.90 4.81
C TYR A 176 -0.28 -5.26 4.59
N PHE A 177 -1.10 -6.20 4.13
CA PHE A 177 -0.61 -7.42 3.50
C PHE A 177 -0.35 -7.15 2.02
N ASN A 178 -0.64 -8.02 1.09
CA ASN A 178 -0.21 -7.88 -0.29
C ASN A 178 -1.30 -7.23 -1.18
N PRO A 179 -1.27 -5.92 -1.46
CA PRO A 179 -2.28 -5.30 -2.31
C PRO A 179 -2.17 -5.78 -3.76
N VAL A 180 -3.31 -6.13 -4.35
CA VAL A 180 -3.45 -6.56 -5.74
C VAL A 180 -4.76 -6.03 -6.32
N GLY A 181 -4.97 -6.23 -7.63
CA GLY A 181 -6.19 -5.77 -8.29
C GLY A 181 -6.04 -4.37 -8.87
N ALA A 182 -7.13 -3.88 -9.41
CA ALA A 182 -7.22 -2.56 -10.01
C ALA A 182 -8.65 -2.01 -9.86
N HIS A 183 -8.85 -0.74 -10.16
CA HIS A 183 -10.18 -0.16 -10.17
C HIS A 183 -11.03 -0.82 -11.27
N HIS A 184 -12.30 -1.06 -10.99
CA HIS A 184 -13.24 -1.75 -11.91
C HIS A 184 -13.39 -1.07 -13.28
N SER A 185 -13.09 0.22 -13.39
CA SER A 185 -13.11 0.95 -14.66
C SER A 185 -11.98 0.54 -15.62
N GLY A 186 -10.95 -0.16 -15.15
CA GLY A 186 -9.73 -0.43 -15.92
C GLY A 186 -8.87 0.81 -16.21
N LEU A 187 -9.16 1.97 -15.61
CA LEU A 187 -8.42 3.21 -15.85
C LEU A 187 -7.21 3.38 -14.95
N ILE A 188 -7.25 2.89 -13.70
CA ILE A 188 -6.12 2.93 -12.77
C ILE A 188 -5.79 1.54 -12.24
N GLY A 189 -4.49 1.26 -12.04
CA GLY A 189 -3.96 -0.01 -11.56
C GLY A 189 -2.49 0.12 -11.18
N GLU A 190 -1.83 -1.00 -10.91
CA GLU A 190 -0.41 -1.01 -10.57
C GLU A 190 0.46 -0.93 -11.83
N ASP A 191 1.23 0.15 -11.98
CA ASP A 191 2.17 0.40 -13.09
C ASP A 191 3.52 0.85 -12.54
N PRO A 192 4.39 -0.08 -12.12
CA PRO A 192 5.72 0.28 -11.60
C PRO A 192 6.60 0.82 -12.74
N ASN A 193 7.34 1.91 -12.47
CA ASN A 193 8.26 2.51 -13.44
C ASN A 193 9.42 1.58 -13.81
N ASP A 194 9.85 0.74 -12.86
CA ASP A 194 10.98 -0.18 -12.99
C ASP A 194 10.52 -1.65 -12.96
N ILE A 195 11.44 -2.56 -12.59
CA ILE A 195 11.12 -3.97 -12.39
C ILE A 195 10.06 -4.08 -11.27
N PRO A 196 8.95 -4.79 -11.53
CA PRO A 196 7.93 -4.99 -10.50
C PRO A 196 8.49 -5.63 -9.22
N ASN A 197 7.92 -5.24 -8.09
CA ASN A 197 8.25 -5.85 -6.79
C ASN A 197 7.16 -6.81 -6.29
N ASN A 198 5.93 -6.67 -6.81
CA ASN A 198 4.79 -7.49 -6.46
C ASN A 198 4.55 -8.59 -7.50
N LEU A 199 3.93 -9.71 -7.09
CA LEU A 199 3.66 -10.86 -7.93
C LEU A 199 2.76 -10.53 -9.13
N MET A 200 1.63 -9.83 -8.89
CA MET A 200 0.61 -9.62 -9.92
C MET A 200 1.13 -8.86 -11.16
N PRO A 201 1.91 -7.77 -11.04
CA PRO A 201 2.51 -7.13 -12.22
C PRO A 201 3.43 -8.06 -13.03
N PHE A 202 4.14 -8.99 -12.39
CA PHE A 202 4.92 -10.00 -13.13
C PHE A 202 4.00 -10.91 -13.94
N ILE A 203 2.92 -11.43 -13.34
CA ILE A 203 1.94 -12.30 -13.99
C ILE A 203 1.31 -11.56 -15.18
N THR A 204 0.84 -10.32 -14.98
CA THR A 204 0.19 -9.54 -16.04
C THR A 204 1.14 -9.20 -17.18
N GLN A 205 2.42 -8.93 -16.90
CA GLN A 205 3.44 -8.68 -17.92
C GLN A 205 3.77 -9.93 -18.74
N VAL A 206 3.70 -11.12 -18.16
CA VAL A 206 3.80 -12.39 -18.92
C VAL A 206 2.58 -12.55 -19.82
N ALA A 207 1.38 -12.30 -19.32
CA ALA A 207 0.15 -12.44 -20.09
C ALA A 207 0.09 -11.55 -21.34
N VAL A 208 0.62 -10.31 -21.26
CA VAL A 208 0.68 -9.38 -22.41
C VAL A 208 1.97 -9.53 -23.23
N GLY A 209 2.80 -10.52 -22.95
CA GLY A 209 4.02 -10.82 -23.72
C GLY A 209 5.21 -9.91 -23.49
N LYS A 210 5.19 -9.06 -22.45
CA LYS A 210 6.35 -8.24 -22.05
C LYS A 210 7.46 -9.05 -21.40
N ARG A 211 7.12 -10.21 -20.84
CA ARG A 211 8.05 -11.19 -20.24
C ARG A 211 7.78 -12.56 -20.82
N GLU A 212 8.83 -13.36 -20.99
CA GLU A 212 8.72 -14.72 -21.53
C GLU A 212 8.02 -15.65 -20.52
N GLN A 213 8.37 -15.52 -19.22
CA GLN A 213 7.87 -16.36 -18.14
C GLN A 213 7.99 -15.69 -16.77
N LEU A 214 7.25 -16.24 -15.82
CA LEU A 214 7.30 -15.89 -14.41
C LEU A 214 8.34 -16.77 -13.69
N SER A 215 9.19 -16.19 -12.85
CA SER A 215 10.00 -16.94 -11.89
C SER A 215 9.23 -17.11 -10.58
N VAL A 216 8.95 -18.35 -10.18
CA VAL A 216 8.31 -18.72 -8.92
C VAL A 216 9.39 -19.14 -7.94
N PHE A 217 9.61 -18.36 -6.89
CA PHE A 217 10.71 -18.54 -5.95
C PHE A 217 10.33 -19.51 -4.82
N GLY A 218 11.03 -20.66 -4.77
CA GLY A 218 10.76 -21.75 -3.84
C GLY A 218 9.61 -22.65 -4.27
N SER A 219 9.83 -23.96 -4.16
CA SER A 219 8.85 -25.01 -4.48
C SER A 219 8.83 -26.11 -3.43
N ASP A 220 9.47 -25.84 -2.29
CA ASP A 220 9.73 -26.80 -1.21
C ASP A 220 9.33 -26.24 0.17
N TYR A 221 8.45 -25.20 0.21
CA TYR A 221 7.83 -24.72 1.45
C TYR A 221 6.79 -25.73 1.94
N ASP A 222 6.59 -25.76 3.27
CA ASP A 222 5.50 -26.52 3.89
C ASP A 222 4.17 -25.77 3.68
N THR A 223 3.65 -25.85 2.45
CA THR A 223 2.44 -25.19 1.95
C THR A 223 1.71 -26.13 0.99
N VAL A 224 0.48 -25.77 0.58
CA VAL A 224 -0.40 -26.62 -0.24
C VAL A 224 0.23 -27.12 -1.54
N ASP A 225 1.09 -26.31 -2.18
CA ASP A 225 1.73 -26.61 -3.46
C ASP A 225 3.26 -26.41 -3.44
N GLY A 226 3.82 -26.19 -2.25
CA GLY A 226 5.26 -25.94 -2.05
C GLY A 226 5.66 -24.49 -2.33
N THR A 227 4.79 -23.63 -2.85
CA THR A 227 5.12 -22.20 -3.10
C THR A 227 4.70 -21.30 -1.94
N GLY A 228 5.25 -20.08 -1.89
CA GLY A 228 4.98 -19.16 -0.80
C GLY A 228 3.50 -18.72 -0.74
N VAL A 229 2.93 -18.66 0.46
CA VAL A 229 1.54 -18.27 0.72
C VAL A 229 1.50 -16.83 1.26
N ARG A 230 0.65 -15.99 0.69
CA ARG A 230 0.46 -14.60 1.10
C ARG A 230 -1.03 -14.25 1.19
N ASP A 231 -1.35 -13.30 2.07
CA ASP A 231 -2.67 -12.67 2.12
C ASP A 231 -2.70 -11.57 1.06
N TYR A 232 -3.43 -11.82 -0.01
CA TYR A 232 -3.66 -10.81 -1.06
C TYR A 232 -4.95 -10.07 -0.76
N ILE A 233 -4.87 -8.73 -0.77
CA ILE A 233 -6.00 -7.84 -0.53
C ILE A 233 -6.28 -6.98 -1.76
N HIS A 234 -7.54 -6.87 -2.17
CA HIS A 234 -7.91 -6.00 -3.28
C HIS A 234 -7.62 -4.54 -2.94
N VAL A 235 -6.99 -3.82 -3.85
CA VAL A 235 -6.56 -2.42 -3.63
C VAL A 235 -7.73 -1.48 -3.28
N VAL A 236 -8.93 -1.75 -3.78
CA VAL A 236 -10.13 -0.98 -3.44
C VAL A 236 -10.58 -1.26 -2.00
N ASP A 237 -10.55 -2.53 -1.53
CA ASP A 237 -10.82 -2.85 -0.12
C ASP A 237 -9.80 -2.16 0.80
N LEU A 238 -8.52 -2.17 0.40
CA LEU A 238 -7.48 -1.46 1.12
C LEU A 238 -7.75 0.05 1.16
N ALA A 239 -8.14 0.66 0.04
CA ALA A 239 -8.52 2.08 -0.03
C ALA A 239 -9.68 2.40 0.93
N VAL A 240 -10.73 1.59 0.93
CA VAL A 240 -11.86 1.72 1.88
C VAL A 240 -11.40 1.61 3.33
N GLY A 241 -10.43 0.73 3.62
CA GLY A 241 -9.81 0.62 4.95
C GLY A 241 -9.21 1.93 5.44
N HIS A 242 -8.62 2.73 4.55
CA HIS A 242 -8.08 4.08 4.90
C HIS A 242 -9.19 5.07 5.26
N LEU A 243 -10.33 5.01 4.56
CA LEU A 243 -11.47 5.86 4.90
C LEU A 243 -12.01 5.51 6.28
N ARG A 244 -12.14 4.22 6.59
CA ARG A 244 -12.56 3.78 7.92
C ARG A 244 -11.58 4.17 9.03
N ALA A 245 -10.28 4.15 8.73
CA ALA A 245 -9.27 4.65 9.65
C ALA A 245 -9.40 6.17 9.87
N LEU A 246 -9.67 6.96 8.81
CA LEU A 246 -9.96 8.40 8.96
C LEU A 246 -11.19 8.65 9.83
N ASP A 247 -12.27 7.87 9.66
CA ASP A 247 -13.45 7.95 10.52
C ASP A 247 -13.08 7.65 11.98
N LYS A 248 -12.23 6.66 12.22
CA LYS A 248 -11.74 6.30 13.57
C LYS A 248 -10.96 7.44 14.22
N LEU A 249 -10.12 8.18 13.47
CA LEU A 249 -9.36 9.32 14.02
C LEU A 249 -10.28 10.40 14.58
N GLN A 250 -11.50 10.57 14.03
CA GLN A 250 -12.47 11.56 14.52
C GLN A 250 -13.04 11.21 15.91
N THR A 251 -12.85 9.98 16.37
CA THR A 251 -13.30 9.55 17.71
C THR A 251 -12.27 9.83 18.81
N GLN A 252 -11.19 10.54 18.51
CA GLN A 252 -10.08 10.79 19.43
C GLN A 252 -9.47 9.48 19.96
N CYS A 253 -9.16 8.57 19.02
CA CYS A 253 -8.74 7.20 19.31
C CYS A 253 -7.30 7.07 19.86
N GLY A 254 -6.53 8.16 19.84
CA GLY A 254 -5.10 8.12 20.17
C GLY A 254 -4.31 7.34 19.12
N LEU A 255 -3.38 6.50 19.57
CA LEU A 255 -2.59 5.62 18.68
C LEU A 255 -3.25 4.24 18.58
N VAL A 256 -3.59 3.84 17.35
CA VAL A 256 -4.18 2.54 17.03
C VAL A 256 -3.45 1.86 15.87
N THR A 257 -3.42 0.54 15.87
CA THR A 257 -2.80 -0.25 14.79
C THR A 257 -3.81 -1.29 14.30
N TYR A 258 -3.88 -1.48 12.98
CA TYR A 258 -4.76 -2.45 12.33
C TYR A 258 -4.06 -3.22 11.22
N ASN A 259 -4.27 -4.52 11.18
CA ASN A 259 -3.95 -5.37 10.04
C ASN A 259 -5.01 -5.19 8.96
N LEU A 260 -4.60 -4.83 7.76
CA LEU A 260 -5.47 -4.79 6.58
C LEU A 260 -5.09 -5.94 5.64
N GLY A 261 -5.82 -7.03 5.78
CA GLY A 261 -5.74 -8.25 5.00
C GLY A 261 -7.11 -8.91 4.92
N THR A 262 -7.21 -9.99 4.16
CA THR A 262 -8.45 -10.77 4.01
C THR A 262 -8.61 -11.84 5.09
N GLY A 263 -7.50 -12.23 5.73
CA GLY A 263 -7.43 -13.40 6.61
C GLY A 263 -7.30 -14.72 5.84
N GLN A 264 -7.22 -14.65 4.51
CA GLN A 264 -7.08 -15.80 3.61
C GLN A 264 -5.71 -15.77 2.94
N GLY A 265 -4.93 -16.84 3.12
CA GLY A 265 -3.66 -17.03 2.39
C GLY A 265 -3.91 -17.72 1.05
N TYR A 266 -3.22 -17.24 0.00
CA TYR A 266 -3.16 -17.91 -1.30
C TYR A 266 -1.71 -18.13 -1.72
N SER A 267 -1.44 -19.27 -2.32
CA SER A 267 -0.12 -19.60 -2.86
C SER A 267 0.15 -18.84 -4.17
N VAL A 268 1.42 -18.83 -4.59
CA VAL A 268 1.77 -18.23 -5.88
C VAL A 268 1.08 -18.95 -7.04
N LEU A 269 0.98 -20.28 -7.00
CA LEU A 269 0.33 -21.06 -8.08
C LEU A 269 -1.19 -20.92 -8.07
N GLU A 270 -1.83 -20.73 -6.90
CA GLU A 270 -3.26 -20.39 -6.83
C GLU A 270 -3.53 -19.03 -7.48
N MET A 271 -2.66 -18.03 -7.27
CA MET A 271 -2.77 -16.71 -7.93
C MET A 271 -2.57 -16.83 -9.44
N VAL A 272 -1.62 -17.64 -9.91
CA VAL A 272 -1.43 -17.92 -11.34
C VAL A 272 -2.68 -18.56 -11.93
N THR A 273 -3.23 -19.59 -11.29
CA THR A 273 -4.43 -20.30 -11.73
C THR A 273 -5.65 -19.36 -11.82
N ALA A 274 -5.88 -18.53 -10.80
CA ALA A 274 -6.96 -17.56 -10.81
C ALA A 274 -6.79 -16.55 -11.96
N PHE A 275 -5.57 -16.11 -12.23
CA PHE A 275 -5.29 -15.18 -13.30
C PHE A 275 -5.46 -15.81 -14.70
N GLU A 276 -5.01 -17.06 -14.90
CA GLU A 276 -5.25 -17.81 -16.14
C GLU A 276 -6.75 -17.95 -16.44
N LYS A 277 -7.55 -18.25 -15.42
CA LYS A 277 -9.02 -18.31 -15.51
C LYS A 277 -9.60 -16.95 -15.93
N ALA A 278 -9.14 -15.85 -15.34
CA ALA A 278 -9.62 -14.50 -15.61
C ALA A 278 -9.23 -13.99 -17.00
N SER A 279 -8.00 -14.28 -17.44
CA SER A 279 -7.43 -13.77 -18.69
C SER A 279 -7.68 -14.66 -19.89
N GLY A 280 -7.97 -15.96 -19.68
CA GLY A 280 -7.96 -16.97 -20.73
C GLY A 280 -6.58 -17.25 -21.33
N THR A 281 -5.52 -16.74 -20.70
CA THR A 281 -4.13 -16.82 -21.19
C THR A 281 -3.30 -17.71 -20.27
N GLN A 282 -2.62 -18.71 -20.82
CA GLN A 282 -1.71 -19.53 -20.04
C GLN A 282 -0.47 -18.72 -19.61
N ILE A 283 -0.14 -18.77 -18.33
CA ILE A 283 1.02 -18.10 -17.76
C ILE A 283 2.20 -19.07 -17.68
N LYS A 284 3.18 -18.86 -18.54
CA LYS A 284 4.43 -19.62 -18.47
C LYS A 284 5.18 -19.25 -17.20
N TYR A 285 5.62 -20.26 -16.45
CA TYR A 285 6.45 -20.05 -15.27
C TYR A 285 7.53 -21.11 -15.14
N GLN A 286 8.56 -20.78 -14.35
CA GLN A 286 9.57 -21.74 -13.89
C GLN A 286 9.72 -21.64 -12.38
N LEU A 287 9.90 -22.80 -11.75
CA LEU A 287 10.26 -22.89 -10.34
C LEU A 287 11.78 -22.64 -10.21
N VAL A 288 12.16 -21.76 -9.31
CA VAL A 288 13.55 -21.40 -9.02
C VAL A 288 13.81 -21.47 -7.51
N ASP A 289 15.07 -21.39 -7.09
CA ASP A 289 15.44 -21.44 -5.68
C ASP A 289 14.77 -20.34 -4.87
N ARG A 290 14.62 -20.56 -3.56
CA ARG A 290 14.07 -19.57 -2.61
C ARG A 290 14.89 -18.28 -2.63
N ARG A 291 14.22 -17.14 -2.51
CA ARG A 291 14.93 -15.88 -2.25
C ARG A 291 15.34 -15.82 -0.77
N PRO A 292 16.51 -15.26 -0.44
CA PRO A 292 16.88 -15.01 0.94
C PRO A 292 15.85 -14.15 1.67
N GLY A 293 15.42 -14.60 2.86
CA GLY A 293 14.44 -13.88 3.67
C GLY A 293 12.96 -14.11 3.33
N ASP A 294 12.64 -14.93 2.31
CA ASP A 294 11.25 -15.34 2.07
C ASP A 294 10.78 -16.37 3.11
N ILE A 295 9.58 -16.18 3.63
CA ILE A 295 8.91 -17.08 4.58
C ILE A 295 7.83 -17.90 3.88
N ALA A 296 7.51 -19.09 4.44
CA ALA A 296 6.54 -20.01 3.84
C ALA A 296 5.13 -19.40 3.71
N ALA A 297 4.62 -18.79 4.78
CA ALA A 297 3.28 -18.23 4.79
C ALA A 297 3.19 -16.93 5.61
N CYS A 298 2.35 -15.99 5.16
CA CYS A 298 2.08 -14.74 5.85
C CYS A 298 0.65 -14.28 5.54
N TYR A 299 -0.27 -14.35 6.52
CA TYR A 299 -1.63 -13.84 6.40
C TYR A 299 -2.18 -13.29 7.72
N ALA A 300 -3.10 -12.33 7.58
CA ALA A 300 -3.64 -11.54 8.67
C ALA A 300 -4.68 -12.29 9.52
N ASN A 301 -4.83 -11.83 10.76
CA ASN A 301 -6.11 -11.86 11.44
C ASN A 301 -6.75 -10.47 11.33
N PRO A 302 -7.82 -10.26 10.52
CA PRO A 302 -8.43 -8.95 10.32
C PRO A 302 -9.49 -8.59 11.36
N ASN A 303 -9.70 -9.41 12.39
CA ASN A 303 -10.83 -9.27 13.34
C ASN A 303 -10.84 -7.92 14.06
N LYS A 304 -9.69 -7.36 14.40
CA LYS A 304 -9.60 -6.07 15.06
C LYS A 304 -10.12 -4.94 14.16
N ALA A 305 -9.70 -4.92 12.89
CA ALA A 305 -10.21 -3.96 11.91
C ALA A 305 -11.72 -4.12 11.69
N GLN A 306 -12.21 -5.36 11.64
CA GLN A 306 -13.65 -5.62 11.52
C GLN A 306 -14.45 -5.09 12.72
N GLN A 307 -13.99 -5.34 13.94
CA GLN A 307 -14.69 -4.94 15.17
C GLN A 307 -14.64 -3.43 15.42
N GLU A 308 -13.49 -2.81 15.21
CA GLU A 308 -13.26 -1.42 15.61
C GLU A 308 -13.46 -0.39 14.48
N LEU A 309 -13.30 -0.80 13.22
CA LEU A 309 -13.51 0.06 12.04
C LEU A 309 -14.81 -0.28 11.29
N GLY A 310 -15.48 -1.39 11.60
CA GLY A 310 -16.57 -1.90 10.79
C GLY A 310 -16.14 -2.22 9.36
N TRP A 311 -14.85 -2.57 9.17
CA TRP A 311 -14.26 -2.84 7.86
C TRP A 311 -13.92 -4.31 7.68
N GLN A 312 -14.22 -4.83 6.51
CA GLN A 312 -13.86 -6.17 6.07
C GLN A 312 -13.56 -6.14 4.57
N ALA A 313 -12.52 -6.87 4.14
CA ALA A 313 -12.28 -7.09 2.72
C ALA A 313 -13.45 -7.88 2.09
N SER A 314 -13.91 -7.46 0.93
CA SER A 314 -15.09 -7.98 0.24
C SER A 314 -14.78 -8.67 -1.08
N HIS A 315 -13.61 -8.39 -1.69
CA HIS A 315 -13.20 -8.95 -2.96
C HIS A 315 -12.41 -10.25 -2.75
N ALA A 316 -12.76 -11.27 -3.54
CA ALA A 316 -12.07 -12.55 -3.56
C ALA A 316 -10.93 -12.58 -4.57
N ILE A 317 -10.18 -13.69 -4.61
CA ILE A 317 -9.06 -13.89 -5.55
C ILE A 317 -9.47 -13.75 -7.02
N ASP A 318 -10.68 -14.20 -7.39
CA ASP A 318 -11.22 -14.08 -8.75
C ASP A 318 -11.41 -12.59 -9.13
N ASP A 319 -11.92 -11.74 -8.21
CA ASP A 319 -12.08 -10.30 -8.45
C ASP A 319 -10.73 -9.60 -8.60
N MET A 320 -9.76 -9.98 -7.78
CA MET A 320 -8.38 -9.48 -7.84
C MET A 320 -7.73 -9.80 -9.21
N ALA A 321 -7.90 -11.04 -9.68
CA ALA A 321 -7.38 -11.47 -10.97
C ALA A 321 -8.11 -10.76 -12.14
N GLN A 322 -9.44 -10.68 -12.11
CA GLN A 322 -10.23 -10.05 -13.15
C GLN A 322 -9.93 -8.56 -13.30
N SER A 323 -9.89 -7.81 -12.18
CA SER A 323 -9.59 -6.38 -12.22
C SER A 323 -8.16 -6.10 -12.67
N SER A 324 -7.18 -6.92 -12.24
CA SER A 324 -5.79 -6.83 -12.70
C SER A 324 -5.67 -7.07 -14.21
N TRP A 325 -6.40 -8.08 -14.73
CA TRP A 325 -6.42 -8.37 -16.16
C TRP A 325 -7.12 -7.24 -16.94
N HIS A 326 -8.25 -6.76 -16.46
CA HIS A 326 -8.97 -5.63 -17.10
C HIS A 326 -8.07 -4.40 -17.21
N TRP A 327 -7.35 -4.05 -16.14
CA TRP A 327 -6.36 -2.96 -16.18
C TRP A 327 -5.26 -3.22 -17.22
N GLN A 328 -4.57 -4.36 -17.11
CA GLN A 328 -3.39 -4.64 -17.95
C GLN A 328 -3.76 -4.82 -19.43
N SER A 329 -4.87 -5.47 -19.75
CA SER A 329 -5.31 -5.66 -21.14
C SER A 329 -5.76 -4.36 -21.80
N SER A 330 -6.38 -3.46 -21.03
CA SER A 330 -6.77 -2.12 -21.50
C SER A 330 -5.59 -1.15 -21.56
N ASN A 331 -4.52 -1.42 -20.82
CA ASN A 331 -3.33 -0.59 -20.73
C ASN A 331 -2.05 -1.44 -20.87
N PRO A 332 -1.79 -2.02 -22.05
CA PRO A 332 -0.64 -2.93 -22.22
C PRO A 332 0.69 -2.25 -21.91
N ASN A 333 0.79 -0.92 -22.06
CA ASN A 333 1.97 -0.12 -21.74
C ASN A 333 1.88 0.67 -20.43
N GLY A 334 0.90 0.34 -19.58
CA GLY A 334 0.63 1.06 -18.35
C GLY A 334 0.03 2.45 -18.61
N TYR A 335 0.49 3.45 -17.86
CA TYR A 335 0.09 4.85 -18.05
C TYR A 335 0.78 5.52 -19.25
N LYS A 336 1.80 4.91 -19.81
CA LYS A 336 2.49 5.41 -21.01
C LYS A 336 1.64 5.09 -22.23
N ALA A 337 1.25 6.13 -22.96
CA ALA A 337 0.50 6.01 -24.21
C ALA A 337 1.34 5.37 -25.34
#